data_2c8686c88840fdbc7c26f6b600454543
#
_entry.id   2c8686c88840fdbc7c26f6b600454543
#
_cell.length_a   1.000
_cell.length_b   1.000
_cell.length_c   1.000
_cell.angle_alpha   90.00
_cell.angle_beta   90.00
_cell.angle_gamma   90.00
#
_symmetry.space_group_name_H-M   'P 1'
#
loop_
_entity.id
_entity.type
_entity.pdbx_description
1 polymer ?
#
loop_
_entity_poly.entity_id
_entity_poly.type
_entity_poly.pdbx_seq_one_letter_code
_entity_poly.pdbx_strand_id
1 'polypeptide(L)'
;MADIVILGRGQDFSLLTADDSPAEMGPYLSAGPIHKAARYQLYALLLGCFSEEAEAFEYLHHQLDTDGPYILLIDRLITNKLATFEESEVEQITEHWLACSPMEALDVEADQVLSFVFELVHLCKLRAQTEQLDLFVYHEG
;
A
#
# COMPACT_ATOMS: atom_id res chain seq x y z
N MET A 1 8.17 -0.23 13.68
CA MET A 1 7.83 -1.43 12.90
C MET A 1 7.36 -1.03 11.51
N ALA A 2 7.63 -1.86 10.54
CA ALA A 2 7.23 -1.59 9.16
C ALA A 2 5.72 -1.75 8.98
N ASP A 3 5.15 -0.89 8.14
CA ASP A 3 3.78 -1.11 7.69
C ASP A 3 3.72 -2.33 6.77
N ILE A 4 2.58 -3.01 6.72
CA ILE A 4 2.37 -4.08 5.76
C ILE A 4 1.17 -3.76 4.87
N VAL A 5 1.28 -4.15 3.61
CA VAL A 5 0.17 -4.08 2.65
C VAL A 5 -0.39 -5.50 2.55
N ILE A 6 -1.68 -5.64 2.74
CA ILE A 6 -2.30 -6.97 2.85
C ILE A 6 -3.58 -7.04 2.01
N LEU A 7 -3.77 -8.18 1.36
CA LEU A 7 -4.94 -8.47 0.53
C LEU A 7 -5.95 -9.27 1.36
N GLY A 8 -7.21 -8.85 1.35
CA GLY A 8 -8.26 -9.59 2.06
C GLY A 8 -9.62 -8.93 1.93
N ARG A 9 -10.56 -9.43 2.71
CA ARG A 9 -11.93 -8.93 2.75
C ARG A 9 -12.09 -7.91 3.88
N GLY A 10 -12.72 -6.79 3.57
CA GLY A 10 -12.93 -5.73 4.55
C GLY A 10 -13.64 -6.19 5.81
N GLN A 11 -14.66 -7.04 5.67
CA GLN A 11 -15.41 -7.54 6.81
C GLN A 11 -14.54 -8.36 7.78
N ASP A 12 -13.58 -9.11 7.27
CA ASP A 12 -12.66 -9.90 8.09
C ASP A 12 -11.73 -8.99 8.90
N PHE A 13 -11.22 -7.92 8.26
CA PHE A 13 -10.37 -6.95 8.95
C PHE A 13 -11.12 -6.13 9.99
N SER A 14 -12.42 -5.92 9.81
CA SER A 14 -13.25 -5.20 10.78
C SER A 14 -13.45 -5.97 12.09
N LEU A 15 -13.13 -7.25 12.12
CA LEU A 15 -13.26 -8.10 13.30
C LEU A 15 -11.94 -8.29 14.06
N LEU A 16 -10.83 -7.73 13.55
CA LEU A 16 -9.52 -7.89 14.17
C LEU A 16 -9.42 -7.13 15.49
N THR A 17 -8.71 -7.75 16.45
CA THR A 17 -8.36 -7.14 17.72
C THR A 17 -6.84 -6.94 17.79
N ALA A 18 -6.37 -6.27 18.84
CA ALA A 18 -4.95 -6.03 19.05
C ALA A 18 -4.13 -7.33 19.21
N ASP A 19 -4.80 -8.43 19.55
CA ASP A 19 -4.15 -9.74 19.73
C ASP A 19 -4.02 -10.54 18.43
N ASP A 20 -4.67 -10.10 17.36
CA ASP A 20 -4.64 -10.79 16.08
C ASP A 20 -3.44 -10.36 15.24
N SER A 21 -3.01 -11.24 14.34
CA SER A 21 -1.92 -10.96 13.40
C SER A 21 -2.50 -10.78 11.99
N PRO A 22 -2.59 -9.54 11.49
CA PRO A 22 -3.12 -9.29 10.13
C PRO A 22 -2.33 -10.03 9.04
N ALA A 23 -1.03 -10.24 9.23
CA ALA A 23 -0.20 -10.95 8.24
C ALA A 23 -0.66 -12.38 7.99
N GLU A 24 -1.43 -12.96 8.89
CA GLU A 24 -1.98 -14.32 8.73
C GLU A 24 -3.29 -14.35 7.95
N MET A 25 -3.87 -13.16 7.66
CA MET A 25 -5.18 -13.05 7.02
C MET A 25 -5.14 -13.31 5.51
N GLY A 26 -4.00 -13.16 4.87
CA GLY A 26 -3.87 -13.35 3.43
C GLY A 26 -2.49 -12.95 2.91
N PRO A 27 -2.30 -12.92 1.58
CA PRO A 27 -1.04 -12.48 1.00
C PRO A 27 -0.70 -11.06 1.45
N TYR A 28 0.52 -10.83 1.85
CA TYR A 28 0.96 -9.53 2.32
C TYR A 28 2.34 -9.16 1.80
N LEU A 29 2.66 -7.87 1.90
CA LEU A 29 3.92 -7.29 1.46
C LEU A 29 4.39 -6.32 2.55
N SER A 30 5.62 -6.53 3.05
CA SER A 30 6.20 -5.57 4.00
C SER A 30 6.65 -4.31 3.26
N ALA A 31 6.27 -3.15 3.78
CA ALA A 31 6.68 -1.87 3.21
C ALA A 31 8.10 -1.46 3.62
N GLY A 32 8.69 -2.14 4.62
CA GLY A 32 10.03 -1.81 5.10
C GLY A 32 10.10 -0.35 5.55
N PRO A 33 11.07 0.45 5.07
CA PRO A 33 11.20 1.86 5.44
C PRO A 33 10.20 2.77 4.72
N ILE A 34 9.39 2.25 3.80
CA ILE A 34 8.47 3.05 2.99
C ILE A 34 7.26 3.43 3.85
N HIS A 35 7.25 4.67 4.34
CA HIS A 35 6.20 5.19 5.20
C HIS A 35 5.07 5.85 4.39
N LYS A 36 4.05 6.32 5.10
CA LYS A 36 2.84 6.87 4.46
C LYS A 36 3.13 8.03 3.50
N ALA A 37 4.03 8.95 3.85
CA ALA A 37 4.34 10.09 2.98
C ALA A 37 4.93 9.62 1.64
N ALA A 38 5.77 8.60 1.66
CA ALA A 38 6.33 8.01 0.44
C ALA A 38 5.22 7.32 -0.39
N ARG A 39 4.31 6.63 0.27
CA ARG A 39 3.18 5.99 -0.42
C ARG A 39 2.26 7.04 -1.08
N TYR A 40 1.97 8.14 -0.38
CA TYR A 40 1.15 9.22 -0.95
C TYR A 40 1.79 9.80 -2.20
N GLN A 41 3.13 9.93 -2.21
CA GLN A 41 3.84 10.39 -3.39
C GLN A 41 3.67 9.44 -4.57
N LEU A 42 3.71 8.13 -4.31
CA LEU A 42 3.44 7.12 -5.35
C LEU A 42 2.03 7.29 -5.91
N TYR A 43 1.03 7.43 -5.04
CA TYR A 43 -0.36 7.61 -5.46
C TYR A 43 -0.54 8.89 -6.28
N ALA A 44 0.15 9.96 -5.88
CA ALA A 44 0.13 11.23 -6.62
C ALA A 44 0.69 11.07 -8.04
N LEU A 45 1.77 10.31 -8.18
CA LEU A 45 2.34 10.00 -9.51
C LEU A 45 1.38 9.17 -10.36
N LEU A 46 0.69 8.22 -9.75
CA LEU A 46 -0.26 7.35 -10.47
C LEU A 46 -1.44 8.12 -11.03
N LEU A 47 -1.96 9.09 -10.28
CA LEU A 47 -3.19 9.79 -10.62
C LEU A 47 -2.95 11.23 -11.12
N GLY A 48 -1.70 11.69 -11.13
CA GLY A 48 -1.37 13.03 -11.60
C GLY A 48 -1.89 14.14 -10.70
N CYS A 49 -1.89 13.93 -9.38
CA CYS A 49 -2.33 14.91 -8.39
C CYS A 49 -1.19 15.28 -7.44
N PHE A 50 -1.45 16.18 -6.49
CA PHE A 50 -0.48 16.53 -5.46
C PHE A 50 -0.49 15.50 -4.33
N SER A 51 0.65 15.34 -3.65
CA SER A 51 0.76 14.37 -2.56
C SER A 51 -0.20 14.66 -1.40
N GLU A 52 -0.51 15.93 -1.14
CA GLU A 52 -1.51 16.31 -0.13
C GLU A 52 -2.91 15.79 -0.47
N GLU A 53 -3.24 15.76 -1.76
CA GLU A 53 -4.52 15.21 -2.23
C GLU A 53 -4.53 13.67 -2.13
N ALA A 54 -3.36 13.05 -2.32
CA ALA A 54 -3.21 11.60 -2.33
C ALA A 54 -3.43 10.98 -0.94
N GLU A 55 -3.34 11.74 0.13
CA GLU A 55 -3.64 11.29 1.49
C GLU A 55 -5.03 10.67 1.58
N ALA A 56 -5.98 11.18 0.80
CA ALA A 56 -7.36 10.69 0.79
C ALA A 56 -7.51 9.27 0.25
N PHE A 57 -6.48 8.71 -0.40
CA PHE A 57 -6.54 7.36 -0.97
C PHE A 57 -6.19 6.25 0.02
N GLU A 58 -5.78 6.59 1.23
CA GLU A 58 -5.67 5.64 2.35
C GLU A 58 -6.55 6.18 3.47
N TYR A 59 -7.61 5.48 3.81
CA TYR A 59 -8.53 5.95 4.85
C TYR A 59 -8.84 4.86 5.87
N LEU A 60 -9.15 5.30 7.09
CA LEU A 60 -9.33 4.41 8.21
C LEU A 60 -10.46 3.40 7.94
N HIS A 61 -10.14 2.12 8.02
CA HIS A 61 -11.08 1.03 7.91
C HIS A 61 -11.45 0.47 9.29
N HIS A 62 -10.44 0.26 10.14
CA HIS A 62 -10.65 -0.32 11.47
C HIS A 62 -9.51 0.06 12.41
N GLN A 63 -9.86 0.44 13.63
CA GLN A 63 -8.94 0.72 14.72
C GLN A 63 -8.93 -0.49 15.65
N LEU A 64 -7.78 -1.16 15.80
CA LEU A 64 -7.69 -2.36 16.62
C LEU A 64 -7.65 -2.05 18.11
N ASP A 65 -7.07 -0.90 18.48
CA ASP A 65 -7.00 -0.42 19.86
C ASP A 65 -7.01 1.10 19.84
N THR A 66 -7.40 1.73 20.95
CA THR A 66 -7.62 3.17 21.05
C THR A 66 -6.41 4.01 20.62
N ASP A 67 -5.22 3.63 21.07
CA ASP A 67 -3.96 4.30 20.70
C ASP A 67 -2.99 3.33 20.02
N GLY A 68 -3.50 2.25 19.51
CA GLY A 68 -2.69 1.15 18.99
C GLY A 68 -2.83 0.96 17.49
N PRO A 69 -2.70 -0.30 17.05
CA PRO A 69 -2.70 -0.61 15.63
C PRO A 69 -3.99 -0.22 14.93
N TYR A 70 -3.87 0.12 13.65
CA TYR A 70 -5.03 0.40 12.82
C TYR A 70 -4.83 -0.10 11.39
N ILE A 71 -5.95 -0.24 10.68
CA ILE A 71 -5.98 -0.69 9.30
C ILE A 71 -6.59 0.40 8.42
N LEU A 72 -5.88 0.75 7.36
CA LEU A 72 -6.33 1.69 6.35
C LEU A 72 -6.74 0.92 5.10
N LEU A 73 -7.78 1.39 4.42
CA LEU A 73 -8.18 0.86 3.12
C LEU A 73 -7.52 1.68 2.02
N ILE A 74 -6.87 1.01 1.07
CA ILE A 74 -6.34 1.67 -0.12
C ILE A 74 -7.48 1.81 -1.13
N ASP A 75 -7.76 3.03 -1.57
CA ASP A 75 -8.83 3.31 -2.52
C ASP A 75 -8.64 2.52 -3.82
N ARG A 76 -9.75 2.03 -4.37
CA ARG A 76 -9.74 1.24 -5.61
C ARG A 76 -9.24 2.01 -6.82
N LEU A 77 -9.28 3.33 -6.80
CA LEU A 77 -8.65 4.12 -7.86
C LEU A 77 -7.16 3.81 -7.98
N ILE A 78 -6.49 3.61 -6.85
CA ILE A 78 -5.08 3.25 -6.80
C ILE A 78 -4.88 1.79 -7.24
N THR A 79 -5.62 0.87 -6.61
CA THR A 79 -5.42 -0.57 -6.88
C THR A 79 -5.82 -0.94 -8.30
N ASN A 80 -6.88 -0.35 -8.83
CA ASN A 80 -7.28 -0.58 -10.22
C ASN A 80 -6.24 -0.05 -11.20
N LYS A 81 -5.66 1.12 -10.92
CA LYS A 81 -4.62 1.70 -11.76
C LYS A 81 -3.38 0.80 -11.82
N LEU A 82 -2.91 0.37 -10.65
CA LEU A 82 -1.75 -0.52 -10.56
C LEU A 82 -2.01 -1.88 -11.20
N ALA A 83 -3.24 -2.39 -11.13
CA ALA A 83 -3.60 -3.68 -11.72
C ALA A 83 -3.44 -3.69 -13.25
N THR A 84 -3.44 -2.53 -13.90
CA THR A 84 -3.24 -2.42 -15.34
C THR A 84 -1.78 -2.37 -15.76
N PHE A 85 -0.84 -2.28 -14.81
CA PHE A 85 0.57 -2.07 -15.11
C PHE A 85 1.23 -3.32 -15.67
N GLU A 86 2.04 -3.11 -16.70
CA GLU A 86 2.95 -4.10 -17.25
C GLU A 86 4.36 -3.80 -16.75
N GLU A 87 5.31 -4.69 -17.04
CA GLU A 87 6.69 -4.58 -16.55
C GLU A 87 7.33 -3.22 -16.86
N SER A 88 7.17 -2.72 -18.08
CA SER A 88 7.76 -1.43 -18.48
C SER A 88 7.18 -0.27 -17.67
N GLU A 89 5.88 -0.32 -17.36
CA GLU A 89 5.23 0.73 -16.56
C GLU A 89 5.68 0.67 -15.10
N VAL A 90 5.88 -0.52 -14.57
CA VAL A 90 6.43 -0.71 -13.21
C VAL A 90 7.81 -0.09 -13.12
N GLU A 91 8.67 -0.34 -14.12
CA GLU A 91 10.02 0.22 -14.15
C GLU A 91 10.00 1.75 -14.22
N GLN A 92 9.14 2.31 -15.06
CA GLN A 92 8.99 3.75 -15.19
C GLN A 92 8.51 4.42 -13.92
N ILE A 93 7.45 3.91 -13.30
CA ILE A 93 6.91 4.52 -12.08
C ILE A 93 7.91 4.42 -10.94
N THR A 94 8.65 3.31 -10.85
CA THR A 94 9.67 3.13 -9.84
C THR A 94 10.78 4.19 -9.98
N GLU A 95 11.22 4.43 -11.20
CA GLU A 95 12.25 5.44 -11.48
C GLU A 95 11.78 6.83 -11.07
N HIS A 96 10.56 7.21 -11.47
CA HIS A 96 9.99 8.50 -11.10
C HIS A 96 9.81 8.64 -9.58
N TRP A 97 9.37 7.59 -8.93
CA TRP A 97 9.14 7.59 -7.48
C TRP A 97 10.45 7.75 -6.71
N LEU A 98 11.49 7.05 -7.13
CA LEU A 98 12.82 7.16 -6.51
C LEU A 98 13.39 8.57 -6.58
N ALA A 99 13.01 9.36 -7.58
CA ALA A 99 13.44 10.74 -7.73
C ALA A 99 12.66 11.73 -6.85
N CYS A 100 11.59 11.27 -6.19
CA CYS A 100 10.79 12.14 -5.32
C CYS A 100 11.44 12.33 -3.96
N SER A 101 11.24 13.51 -3.35
CA SER A 101 11.87 13.88 -2.08
C SER A 101 11.67 12.86 -0.94
N PRO A 102 10.44 12.34 -0.70
CA PRO A 102 10.27 11.36 0.36
C PRO A 102 11.13 10.10 0.17
N MET A 103 11.30 9.64 -1.09
CA MET A 103 12.10 8.45 -1.38
C MET A 103 13.60 8.74 -1.34
N GLU A 104 14.02 9.91 -1.78
CA GLU A 104 15.43 10.30 -1.73
C GLU A 104 15.96 10.37 -0.30
N ALA A 105 15.09 10.73 0.65
CA ALA A 105 15.43 10.82 2.05
C ALA A 105 15.55 9.45 2.74
N LEU A 106 15.05 8.39 2.10
CA LEU A 106 15.11 7.04 2.64
C LEU A 106 16.38 6.34 2.19
N ASP A 107 16.95 5.52 3.08
CA ASP A 107 18.09 4.69 2.76
C ASP A 107 17.61 3.37 2.17
N VAL A 108 17.18 3.44 0.91
CA VAL A 108 16.63 2.28 0.18
C VAL A 108 17.38 2.07 -1.12
N GLU A 109 17.54 0.80 -1.50
CA GLU A 109 18.15 0.46 -2.77
C GLU A 109 17.09 0.39 -3.88
N ALA A 110 17.46 0.81 -5.09
CA ALA A 110 16.57 0.82 -6.23
C ALA A 110 15.95 -0.55 -6.50
N ASP A 111 16.74 -1.63 -6.36
CA ASP A 111 16.25 -3.00 -6.58
C ASP A 111 15.18 -3.40 -5.58
N GLN A 112 15.32 -2.97 -4.33
CA GLN A 112 14.32 -3.23 -3.28
C GLN A 112 13.01 -2.52 -3.59
N VAL A 113 13.08 -1.28 -4.03
CA VAL A 113 11.90 -0.49 -4.39
C VAL A 113 11.21 -1.08 -5.62
N LEU A 114 12.00 -1.48 -6.61
CA LEU A 114 11.45 -2.13 -7.81
C LEU A 114 10.70 -3.42 -7.45
N SER A 115 11.29 -4.27 -6.61
CA SER A 115 10.63 -5.49 -6.13
C SER A 115 9.36 -5.18 -5.37
N PHE A 116 9.37 -4.15 -4.53
CA PHE A 116 8.18 -3.71 -3.80
C PHE A 116 7.05 -3.34 -4.76
N VAL A 117 7.34 -2.56 -5.79
CA VAL A 117 6.33 -2.14 -6.76
C VAL A 117 5.80 -3.33 -7.56
N PHE A 118 6.67 -4.27 -7.98
CA PHE A 118 6.24 -5.49 -8.67
C PHE A 118 5.28 -6.31 -7.80
N GLU A 119 5.62 -6.52 -6.54
CA GLU A 119 4.76 -7.28 -5.62
C GLU A 119 3.46 -6.54 -5.34
N LEU A 120 3.50 -5.22 -5.20
CA LEU A 120 2.30 -4.41 -5.02
C LEU A 120 1.37 -4.54 -6.23
N VAL A 121 1.90 -4.45 -7.44
CA VAL A 121 1.13 -4.62 -8.67
C VAL A 121 0.53 -6.03 -8.72
N HIS A 122 1.28 -7.05 -8.32
CA HIS A 122 0.78 -8.42 -8.26
C HIS A 122 -0.43 -8.53 -7.32
N LEU A 123 -0.34 -7.96 -6.13
CA LEU A 123 -1.48 -7.95 -5.19
C LEU A 123 -2.69 -7.21 -5.77
N CYS A 124 -2.44 -6.12 -6.48
CA CYS A 124 -3.53 -5.37 -7.14
C CYS A 124 -4.20 -6.20 -8.23
N LYS A 125 -3.44 -6.99 -8.99
CA LYS A 125 -4.00 -7.89 -10.00
C LYS A 125 -4.85 -8.99 -9.36
N LEU A 126 -4.40 -9.54 -8.24
CA LEU A 126 -5.19 -10.51 -7.48
C LEU A 126 -6.50 -9.89 -6.96
N ARG A 127 -6.42 -8.68 -6.44
CA ARG A 127 -7.62 -7.97 -5.98
C ARG A 127 -8.62 -7.78 -7.12
N ALA A 128 -8.13 -7.43 -8.31
CA ALA A 128 -8.98 -7.17 -9.48
C ALA A 128 -9.76 -8.41 -9.95
N GLN A 129 -9.31 -9.61 -9.59
CA GLN A 129 -9.99 -10.85 -9.96
C GLN A 129 -11.25 -11.12 -9.13
N THR A 130 -11.40 -10.46 -7.98
CA THR A 130 -12.52 -10.69 -7.06
C THR A 130 -12.96 -9.37 -6.43
N GLU A 131 -14.21 -8.99 -6.64
CA GLU A 131 -14.76 -7.73 -6.12
C GLU A 131 -14.79 -7.64 -4.60
N GLN A 132 -14.79 -8.78 -3.91
CA GLN A 132 -14.85 -8.83 -2.45
C GLN A 132 -13.52 -8.53 -1.79
N LEU A 133 -12.41 -8.51 -2.56
CA LEU A 133 -11.08 -8.26 -2.03
C LEU A 133 -10.70 -6.79 -2.18
N ASP A 134 -9.95 -6.29 -1.19
CA ASP A 134 -9.34 -4.98 -1.23
C ASP A 134 -7.92 -5.08 -0.70
N LEU A 135 -7.12 -4.04 -0.92
CA LEU A 135 -5.80 -3.90 -0.31
C LEU A 135 -5.91 -2.97 0.90
N PHE A 136 -5.25 -3.38 1.95
CA PHE A 136 -5.22 -2.65 3.21
C PHE A 136 -3.79 -2.39 3.63
N VAL A 137 -3.59 -1.34 4.41
CA VAL A 137 -2.31 -1.07 5.08
C VAL A 137 -2.53 -1.27 6.57
N TYR A 138 -1.73 -2.15 7.17
CA TYR A 138 -1.70 -2.34 8.61
C TYR A 138 -0.54 -1.56 9.20
N HIS A 139 -0.84 -0.72 10.18
CA HIS A 139 0.12 0.08 10.91
C HIS A 139 0.03 -0.25 12.40
N GLU A 140 1.14 -0.56 13.01
CA GLU A 140 1.14 -0.98 14.41
C GLU A 140 1.04 0.16 15.43
N GLY A 141 1.19 1.40 14.99
CA GLY A 141 1.11 2.53 15.88
C GLY A 141 2.40 3.16 16.27
#